data_3243b15eaa05d59b365d0a406b9ded21
#
_entry.id   3243b15eaa05d59b365d0a406b9ded21
#
_cell.length_a   1.000
_cell.length_b   1.000
_cell.length_c   1.000
_cell.angle_alpha   90.00
_cell.angle_beta   90.00
_cell.angle_gamma   90.00
#
_symmetry.space_group_name_H-M   'P 1'
#
loop_
_entity.id
_entity.type
_entity.pdbx_description
1 polymer ?
#
loop_
_entity_poly.entity_id
_entity_poly.type
_entity_poly.pdbx_seq_one_letter_code
_entity_poly.pdbx_strand_id
1 'polypeptide(L)'
;MSDCLFCKIAAGQIPADKIFEDDCALVFRDISPQAPTHLLAIPKKHYPSVHEIPPDEVGTLLGKLMTAVTTALRKTDLDKNGYRLVVNSGEIAGQTVPHLHIHVLGGRSLAWPPG
;
A
#
# COMPACT_ATOMS: atom_id res chain seq x y z
N MET A 1 -12.85 12.47 -10.35
CA MET A 1 -12.41 12.48 -10.37
C MET A 1 -11.48 12.51 -10.35
N SER A 2 -11.26 12.30 -11.08
CA SER A 2 -10.21 12.74 -10.29
C SER A 2 -8.84 12.51 -10.93
N ASP A 3 -7.87 13.30 -10.48
CA ASP A 3 -6.49 13.18 -10.97
C ASP A 3 -5.68 12.19 -10.13
N CYS A 4 -6.30 11.50 -9.17
CA CYS A 4 -5.59 10.59 -8.30
C CYS A 4 -5.15 9.33 -9.07
N LEU A 5 -3.84 9.13 -9.15
CA LEU A 5 -3.25 7.99 -9.84
C LEU A 5 -3.79 6.66 -9.28
N PHE A 6 -3.85 6.55 -7.95
CA PHE A 6 -4.27 5.29 -7.32
C PHE A 6 -5.78 5.05 -7.45
N CYS A 7 -6.59 6.11 -7.48
CA CYS A 7 -8.01 5.97 -7.81
C CYS A 7 -8.19 5.41 -9.22
N LYS A 8 -7.37 5.86 -10.17
CA LYS A 8 -7.42 5.37 -11.55
C LYS A 8 -6.98 3.91 -11.64
N ILE A 9 -5.96 3.53 -10.89
CA ILE A 9 -5.51 2.14 -10.84
C ILE A 9 -6.60 1.26 -10.21
N ALA A 10 -7.19 1.71 -9.11
CA ALA A 10 -8.26 0.97 -8.43
C ALA A 10 -9.49 0.79 -9.32
N ALA A 11 -9.77 1.76 -10.18
CA ALA A 11 -10.89 1.73 -11.11
C ALA A 11 -10.58 0.95 -12.40
N GLY A 12 -9.34 0.46 -12.56
CA GLY A 12 -8.94 -0.27 -13.76
C GLY A 12 -8.64 0.61 -14.96
N GLN A 13 -8.56 1.92 -14.78
CA GLN A 13 -8.28 2.86 -15.87
C GLN A 13 -6.81 2.90 -16.26
N ILE A 14 -5.94 2.57 -15.32
CA ILE A 14 -4.50 2.47 -15.53
C ILE A 14 -4.08 1.07 -15.14
N PRO A 15 -3.34 0.35 -16.00
CA PRO A 15 -2.92 -1.01 -15.67
C PRO A 15 -1.91 -1.05 -14.53
N ALA A 16 -1.91 -2.13 -13.76
CA ALA A 16 -0.97 -2.39 -12.69
C ALA A 16 -0.73 -3.89 -12.59
N ASP A 17 0.45 -4.26 -12.08
CA ASP A 17 0.79 -5.65 -11.83
C ASP A 17 0.21 -6.04 -10.47
N LYS A 18 -0.99 -6.58 -10.48
CA LYS A 18 -1.76 -6.87 -9.27
C LYS A 18 -1.33 -8.17 -8.62
N ILE A 19 -1.16 -8.14 -7.30
CA ILE A 19 -0.86 -9.30 -6.48
C ILE A 19 -2.14 -9.82 -5.82
N PHE A 20 -3.02 -8.91 -5.38
CA PHE A 20 -4.27 -9.25 -4.71
C PHE A 20 -5.27 -8.12 -4.89
N GLU A 21 -6.53 -8.49 -4.99
CA GLU A 21 -7.61 -7.51 -5.09
C GLU A 21 -8.88 -8.10 -4.50
N ASP A 22 -9.60 -7.29 -3.72
CA ASP A 22 -10.97 -7.59 -3.29
C ASP A 22 -11.83 -6.34 -3.46
N ASP A 23 -13.02 -6.33 -2.88
CA ASP A 23 -13.94 -5.19 -3.02
C ASP A 23 -13.42 -3.91 -2.39
N CYS A 24 -12.52 -4.00 -1.43
CA CYS A 24 -12.09 -2.87 -0.60
C CYS A 24 -10.64 -2.44 -0.85
N ALA A 25 -9.79 -3.36 -1.29
CA ALA A 25 -8.35 -3.13 -1.35
C ALA A 25 -7.72 -3.73 -2.58
N LEU A 26 -6.57 -3.17 -2.95
CA LEU A 26 -5.76 -3.64 -4.07
C LEU A 26 -4.30 -3.62 -3.64
N VAL A 27 -3.57 -4.67 -3.95
CA VAL A 27 -2.12 -4.73 -3.77
C VAL A 27 -1.48 -4.96 -5.12
N PHE A 28 -0.51 -4.11 -5.48
CA PHE A 28 0.17 -4.18 -6.78
C PHE A 28 1.64 -3.82 -6.62
N ARG A 29 2.44 -4.17 -7.64
CA ARG A 29 3.88 -3.89 -7.61
C ARG A 29 4.15 -2.44 -7.91
N ASP A 30 5.08 -1.84 -7.14
CA ASP A 30 5.57 -0.48 -7.42
C ASP A 30 6.41 -0.53 -8.71
N ILE A 31 6.18 0.43 -9.61
CA ILE A 31 6.92 0.50 -10.87
C ILE A 31 8.33 1.08 -10.69
N SER A 32 8.60 1.66 -9.52
CA SER A 32 9.94 2.18 -9.16
C SER A 32 10.40 1.52 -7.88
N PRO A 33 10.66 0.20 -7.90
CA PRO A 33 10.89 -0.55 -6.67
C PRO A 33 12.16 -0.10 -5.96
N GLN A 34 12.06 0.03 -4.64
CA GLN A 34 13.18 0.36 -3.75
C GLN A 34 13.73 -0.87 -3.04
N ALA A 35 13.19 -2.04 -3.36
CA ALA A 35 13.64 -3.34 -2.85
C ALA A 35 13.29 -4.39 -3.92
N PRO A 36 13.90 -5.59 -3.88
CA PRO A 36 13.57 -6.64 -4.83
C PRO A 36 12.08 -6.96 -4.89
N THR A 37 11.38 -6.90 -3.76
CA THR A 37 9.93 -6.93 -3.72
C THR A 37 9.46 -5.62 -3.09
N HIS A 38 8.71 -4.85 -3.84
CA HIS A 38 8.14 -3.58 -3.38
C HIS A 38 6.71 -3.50 -3.87
N LEU A 39 5.78 -3.67 -2.92
CA LEU A 39 4.35 -3.65 -3.22
C LEU A 39 3.72 -2.41 -2.60
N LEU A 40 2.58 -2.02 -3.16
CA LEU A 40 1.74 -0.95 -2.62
C LEU A 40 0.36 -1.53 -2.34
N ALA A 41 -0.12 -1.35 -1.12
CA ALA A 41 -1.47 -1.75 -0.73
C ALA A 41 -2.30 -0.49 -0.55
N ILE A 42 -3.40 -0.39 -1.28
CA ILE A 42 -4.26 0.78 -1.26
C ILE A 42 -5.71 0.40 -0.97
N PRO A 43 -6.46 1.26 -0.27
CA PRO A 43 -7.91 1.13 -0.26
C PRO A 43 -8.45 1.62 -1.62
N LYS A 44 -9.53 1.00 -2.09
CA LYS A 44 -10.17 1.45 -3.33
C LYS A 44 -10.87 2.78 -3.13
N LYS A 45 -11.45 3.01 -1.95
CA LYS A 45 -11.99 4.30 -1.58
C LYS A 45 -10.85 5.28 -1.31
N HIS A 46 -11.01 6.51 -1.74
CA HIS A 46 -9.97 7.52 -1.61
C HIS A 46 -9.92 8.09 -0.19
N TYR A 47 -8.77 7.94 0.46
CA TYR A 47 -8.41 8.63 1.70
C TYR A 47 -7.03 9.24 1.45
N PRO A 48 -6.82 10.53 1.69
CA PRO A 48 -5.51 11.13 1.39
C PRO A 48 -4.38 10.59 2.26
N SER A 49 -4.65 10.35 3.56
CA SER A 49 -3.64 9.85 4.50
C SER A 49 -4.30 9.25 5.72
N VAL A 50 -3.49 8.66 6.62
CA VAL A 50 -4.00 7.92 7.78
C VAL A 50 -4.88 8.78 8.68
N HIS A 51 -4.41 9.99 9.03
CA HIS A 51 -5.15 10.83 9.98
C HIS A 51 -6.43 11.45 9.39
N GLU A 52 -6.61 11.33 8.07
CA GLU A 52 -7.81 11.84 7.40
C GLU A 52 -8.89 10.77 7.26
N ILE A 53 -8.64 9.56 7.73
CA ILE A 53 -9.67 8.53 7.82
C ILE A 53 -10.62 8.91 8.95
N PRO A 54 -11.95 8.94 8.71
CA PRO A 54 -12.90 9.22 9.80
C PRO A 54 -12.71 8.24 10.96
N PRO A 55 -12.78 8.71 12.22
CA PRO A 55 -12.52 7.85 13.38
C PRO A 55 -13.39 6.60 13.46
N ASP A 56 -14.61 6.65 12.95
CA ASP A 56 -15.54 5.51 12.96
C ASP A 56 -15.24 4.51 11.83
N GLU A 57 -14.34 4.84 10.89
CA GLU A 57 -13.98 3.97 9.78
C GLU A 57 -12.60 3.36 9.91
N VAL A 58 -11.72 3.96 10.73
CA VAL A 58 -10.30 3.60 10.72
C VAL A 58 -10.05 2.13 11.07
N GLY A 59 -10.77 1.59 12.05
CA GLY A 59 -10.60 0.20 12.46
C GLY A 59 -10.97 -0.78 11.36
N THR A 60 -12.15 -0.59 10.76
CA THR A 60 -12.62 -1.46 9.69
C THR A 60 -11.73 -1.34 8.44
N LEU A 61 -11.39 -0.11 8.07
CA LEU A 61 -10.56 0.12 6.89
C LEU A 61 -9.17 -0.51 7.03
N LEU A 62 -8.51 -0.24 8.16
CA LEU A 62 -7.17 -0.79 8.36
C LEU A 62 -7.18 -2.31 8.50
N GLY A 63 -8.24 -2.87 9.08
CA GLY A 63 -8.40 -4.32 9.14
C GLY A 63 -8.48 -4.94 7.75
N LYS A 64 -9.28 -4.36 6.86
CA LYS A 64 -9.41 -4.84 5.49
C LYS A 64 -8.13 -4.66 4.70
N LEU A 65 -7.48 -3.51 4.86
CA LEU A 65 -6.23 -3.21 4.17
C LEU A 65 -5.13 -4.17 4.65
N MET A 66 -5.08 -4.44 5.95
CA MET A 66 -4.09 -5.36 6.50
C MET A 66 -4.35 -6.82 6.09
N THR A 67 -5.61 -7.20 5.92
CA THR A 67 -5.96 -8.51 5.36
C THR A 67 -5.39 -8.67 3.94
N ALA A 68 -5.50 -7.62 3.13
CA ALA A 68 -4.93 -7.61 1.79
C ALA A 68 -3.40 -7.72 1.85
N VAL A 69 -2.76 -6.96 2.76
CA VAL A 69 -1.31 -7.01 2.95
C VAL A 69 -0.85 -8.41 3.34
N THR A 70 -1.49 -9.03 4.33
CA THR A 70 -1.06 -10.35 4.80
C THR A 70 -1.25 -11.41 3.72
N THR A 71 -2.29 -11.29 2.91
CA THR A 71 -2.48 -12.19 1.77
C THR A 71 -1.35 -12.03 0.75
N ALA A 72 -0.99 -10.79 0.43
CA ALA A 72 0.10 -10.50 -0.51
C ALA A 72 1.45 -10.97 0.02
N LEU A 73 1.69 -10.84 1.33
CA LEU A 73 2.92 -11.32 1.96
C LEU A 73 3.10 -12.82 1.75
N ARG A 74 2.02 -13.60 1.92
CA ARG A 74 2.07 -15.04 1.71
C ARG A 74 2.30 -15.39 0.24
N LYS A 75 1.65 -14.67 -0.66
CA LYS A 75 1.80 -14.91 -2.10
C LYS A 75 3.21 -14.64 -2.61
N THR A 76 3.95 -13.76 -1.95
CA THR A 76 5.30 -13.38 -2.33
C THR A 76 6.37 -14.01 -1.46
N ASP A 77 5.98 -14.87 -0.51
CA ASP A 77 6.86 -15.53 0.47
C ASP A 77 7.61 -14.56 1.39
N LEU A 78 7.21 -13.30 1.42
CA LEU A 78 7.82 -12.32 2.33
C LEU A 78 7.54 -12.64 3.80
N ASP A 79 6.41 -13.33 4.06
CA ASP A 79 6.08 -13.77 5.42
C ASP A 79 7.14 -14.69 6.01
N LYS A 80 7.90 -15.40 5.16
CA LYS A 80 8.95 -16.32 5.60
C LYS A 80 10.32 -15.65 5.73
N ASN A 81 10.55 -14.59 4.95
CA ASN A 81 11.90 -14.02 4.80
C ASN A 81 12.07 -12.67 5.49
N GLY A 82 10.98 -12.08 5.96
CA GLY A 82 11.01 -10.76 6.59
C GLY A 82 10.64 -9.64 5.63
N TYR A 83 10.07 -8.61 6.19
CA TYR A 83 9.54 -7.50 5.38
C TYR A 83 9.40 -6.28 6.26
N ARG A 84 9.17 -5.13 5.61
CA ARG A 84 8.88 -3.88 6.30
C ARG A 84 7.63 -3.26 5.70
N LEU A 85 6.75 -2.75 6.56
CA LEU A 85 5.59 -1.98 6.14
C LEU A 85 5.86 -0.51 6.45
N VAL A 86 5.58 0.36 5.49
CA VAL A 86 5.79 1.81 5.66
C VAL A 86 4.54 2.54 5.20
N VAL A 87 4.06 3.45 6.02
CA VAL A 87 2.96 4.36 5.67
C VAL A 87 3.48 5.77 5.85
N ASN A 88 3.58 6.50 4.74
CA ASN A 88 4.01 7.90 4.76
C ASN A 88 2.78 8.81 4.75
N SER A 89 2.76 9.81 5.61
CA SER A 89 1.70 10.81 5.62
C SER A 89 2.32 12.19 5.58
N GLY A 90 2.01 12.93 4.54
CA GLY A 90 2.50 14.29 4.34
C GLY A 90 3.80 14.35 3.55
N GLU A 91 4.08 15.53 3.03
CA GLU A 91 5.21 15.76 2.15
C GLU A 91 6.55 15.53 2.85
N ILE A 92 6.67 15.97 4.09
CA ILE A 92 7.91 15.85 4.85
C ILE A 92 8.28 14.40 5.14
N ALA A 93 7.28 13.52 5.18
CA ALA A 93 7.50 12.08 5.38
C ALA A 93 7.74 11.33 4.06
N GLY A 94 7.59 12.00 2.92
CA GLY A 94 7.83 11.40 1.62
C GLY A 94 6.59 10.85 0.94
N GLN A 95 5.40 11.31 1.35
CA GLN A 95 4.17 10.90 0.66
C GLN A 95 4.08 11.64 -0.68
N THR A 96 4.25 10.92 -1.78
CA THR A 96 4.26 11.50 -3.12
C THR A 96 2.91 11.42 -3.82
N VAL A 97 2.05 10.45 -3.44
CA VAL A 97 0.70 10.32 -3.97
C VAL A 97 -0.29 10.53 -2.83
N PRO A 98 -1.20 11.52 -2.94
CA PRO A 98 -2.15 11.83 -1.87
C PRO A 98 -3.35 10.87 -1.86
N HIS A 99 -3.05 9.60 -1.70
CA HIS A 99 -4.00 8.49 -1.56
C HIS A 99 -3.31 7.48 -0.65
N LEU A 100 -3.93 7.16 0.46
CA LEU A 100 -3.37 6.26 1.47
C LEU A 100 -2.78 5.01 0.82
N HIS A 101 -1.55 4.68 1.16
CA HIS A 101 -0.93 3.45 0.70
C HIS A 101 0.10 2.94 1.69
N ILE A 102 0.20 1.63 1.77
CA ILE A 102 1.19 0.94 2.59
C ILE A 102 2.23 0.35 1.65
N HIS A 103 3.49 0.77 1.82
CA HIS A 103 4.61 0.13 1.14
C HIS A 103 4.91 -1.20 1.82
N VAL A 104 5.10 -2.24 1.03
CA VAL A 104 5.56 -3.54 1.49
C VAL A 104 6.91 -3.78 0.85
N LEU A 105 7.95 -3.85 1.67
CA LEU A 105 9.34 -3.94 1.19
C LEU A 105 9.98 -5.21 1.70
N GLY A 106 10.64 -5.95 0.81
CA GLY A 106 11.34 -7.17 1.19
C GLY A 106 12.31 -7.64 0.12
N GLY A 107 12.97 -8.75 0.41
CA GLY A 107 13.92 -9.35 -0.52
C GLY A 107 15.35 -8.90 -0.31
N ARG A 108 15.64 -8.06 0.66
CA ARG A 108 16.97 -7.64 1.08
C ARG A 108 16.93 -7.18 2.52
N SER A 109 18.10 -7.04 3.12
CA SER A 109 18.21 -6.44 4.45
C SER A 109 17.81 -4.97 4.40
N LEU A 110 17.06 -4.54 5.41
CA LEU A 110 16.59 -3.17 5.54
C LEU A 110 17.20 -2.58 6.81
N ALA A 111 17.86 -1.45 6.66
CA ALA A 111 18.64 -0.85 7.74
C ALA A 111 17.74 -0.20 8.80
N TRP A 112 18.32 0.05 9.95
CA TRP A 112 17.71 0.82 11.01
C TRP A 112 18.69 1.91 11.44
N PRO A 113 18.25 3.17 11.65
CA PRO A 113 16.85 3.63 11.60
C PRO A 113 16.27 3.65 10.19
N PRO A 114 14.92 3.70 10.08
CA PRO A 114 14.24 3.55 8.80
C PRO A 114 14.34 4.75 7.85
N GLY A 115 14.81 5.86 8.33
CA GLY A 115 14.87 7.05 7.49
C GLY A 115 16.07 7.93 7.70
#